data_f452febdc604e6b5a33c7cf4e1a969af
#
_entry.id   f452febdc604e6b5a33c7cf4e1a969af
#
_cell.length_a   1.000
_cell.length_b   1.000
_cell.length_c   1.000
_cell.angle_alpha   90.00
_cell.angle_beta   90.00
_cell.angle_gamma   90.00
#
_symmetry.space_group_name_H-M   'P 1'
#
loop_
_entity.id
_entity.type
_entity.pdbx_description
1 polymer ?
#
loop_
_entity_poly.entity_id
_entity_poly.type
_entity_poly.pdbx_seq_one_letter_code
_entity_poly.pdbx_strand_id
1 'polypeptide(L)'
;MEKETILQHVREQANKWLNSNIDEATRKEILYLLEHDEKELIESFYRVLEFGTGGLRGIMGAGTNRMNIYTIGMATQGLCNYLLKAFHGLEEISVAIAHDCRNNSRLFAETTARICTANGIKAYLFDELRPTPELSFAIRELNCQSGVVITASHNPREYNGYKVYWEDGGQIIHPHDTNIINEVKSIQSIDEIKFDGNKNMIQSLGEEMDEKYLEKVKELSLNPDQIRKHADLKI
;
A
#
# COMPACT_ATOMS: atom_id res chain seq x y z
N MET A 1 -33.85 11.45 -12.50
CA MET A 1 -32.80 11.64 -13.55
C MET A 1 -31.40 11.52 -12.97
N GLU A 2 -30.99 12.37 -12.05
CA GLU A 2 -29.60 12.35 -11.52
C GLU A 2 -29.25 11.02 -10.80
N LYS A 3 -30.15 10.53 -9.93
CA LYS A 3 -29.95 9.26 -9.20
C LYS A 3 -29.92 8.03 -10.13
N GLU A 4 -30.76 8.00 -11.16
CA GLU A 4 -30.77 6.91 -12.15
C GLU A 4 -29.49 6.89 -12.98
N THR A 5 -28.97 8.06 -13.34
CA THR A 5 -27.70 8.18 -14.09
C THR A 5 -26.51 7.68 -13.25
N ILE A 6 -26.48 8.02 -11.96
CA ILE A 6 -25.45 7.53 -11.03
C ILE A 6 -25.54 6.01 -10.90
N LEU A 7 -26.73 5.47 -10.70
CA LEU A 7 -26.92 4.03 -10.53
C LEU A 7 -26.53 3.25 -11.80
N GLN A 8 -26.87 3.79 -12.97
CA GLN A 8 -26.44 3.19 -14.24
C GLN A 8 -24.92 3.15 -14.34
N HIS A 9 -24.24 4.28 -14.09
CA HIS A 9 -22.78 4.35 -14.09
C HIS A 9 -22.15 3.34 -13.11
N VAL A 10 -22.65 3.28 -11.89
CA VAL A 10 -22.18 2.38 -10.85
C VAL A 10 -22.31 0.91 -11.26
N ARG A 11 -23.45 0.53 -11.85
CA ARG A 11 -23.69 -0.82 -12.38
C ARG A 11 -22.74 -1.15 -13.55
N GLU A 12 -22.45 -0.18 -14.41
CA GLU A 12 -21.48 -0.36 -15.49
C GLU A 12 -20.06 -0.61 -14.92
N GLN A 13 -19.63 0.12 -13.89
CA GLN A 13 -18.33 -0.11 -13.24
C GLN A 13 -18.28 -1.49 -12.55
N ALA A 14 -19.33 -1.87 -11.82
CA ALA A 14 -19.41 -3.19 -11.18
C ALA A 14 -19.35 -4.32 -12.22
N ASN A 15 -20.06 -4.18 -13.34
CA ASN A 15 -20.03 -5.16 -14.42
C ASN A 15 -18.66 -5.21 -15.13
N LYS A 16 -17.93 -4.10 -15.28
CA LYS A 16 -16.54 -4.13 -15.77
C LYS A 16 -15.66 -5.00 -14.88
N TRP A 17 -15.79 -4.87 -13.56
CA TRP A 17 -15.04 -5.71 -12.60
C TRP A 17 -15.44 -7.19 -12.73
N LEU A 18 -16.73 -7.50 -12.85
CA LEU A 18 -17.20 -8.89 -13.03
C LEU A 18 -16.67 -9.53 -14.32
N ASN A 19 -16.37 -8.73 -15.34
CA ASN A 19 -15.80 -9.18 -16.61
C ASN A 19 -14.26 -9.23 -16.62
N SER A 20 -13.60 -8.70 -15.56
CA SER A 20 -12.15 -8.76 -15.39
C SER A 20 -11.74 -10.02 -14.62
N ASN A 21 -10.43 -10.29 -14.57
CA ASN A 21 -9.86 -11.41 -13.83
C ASN A 21 -9.82 -11.13 -12.33
N ILE A 22 -10.96 -11.22 -11.65
CA ILE A 22 -11.10 -11.06 -10.20
C ILE A 22 -11.31 -12.40 -9.52
N ASP A 23 -10.91 -12.47 -8.22
CA ASP A 23 -11.13 -13.64 -7.39
C ASP A 23 -12.62 -13.89 -7.10
N GLU A 24 -12.93 -15.14 -6.72
CA GLU A 24 -14.30 -15.58 -6.52
C GLU A 24 -14.98 -14.89 -5.32
N ALA A 25 -14.22 -14.52 -4.28
CA ALA A 25 -14.77 -13.83 -3.11
C ALA A 25 -15.22 -12.41 -3.48
N THR A 26 -14.37 -11.66 -4.19
CA THR A 26 -14.70 -10.34 -4.73
C THR A 26 -15.89 -10.41 -5.70
N ARG A 27 -15.93 -11.42 -6.56
CA ARG A 27 -17.04 -11.64 -7.48
C ARG A 27 -18.37 -11.82 -6.76
N LYS A 28 -18.39 -12.67 -5.73
CA LYS A 28 -19.59 -12.92 -4.92
C LYS A 28 -20.04 -11.67 -4.18
N GLU A 29 -19.12 -10.90 -3.62
CA GLU A 29 -19.43 -9.65 -2.94
C GLU A 29 -20.08 -8.63 -3.91
N ILE A 30 -19.54 -8.45 -5.11
CA ILE A 30 -20.12 -7.55 -6.12
C ILE A 30 -21.51 -8.01 -6.54
N LEU A 31 -21.70 -9.29 -6.80
CA LEU A 31 -23.03 -9.84 -7.15
C LEU A 31 -24.04 -9.62 -6.02
N TYR A 32 -23.64 -9.84 -4.78
CA TYR A 32 -24.49 -9.58 -3.61
C TYR A 32 -24.90 -8.09 -3.55
N LEU A 33 -23.96 -7.15 -3.74
CA LEU A 33 -24.23 -5.72 -3.74
C LEU A 33 -25.22 -5.34 -4.86
N LEU A 34 -25.04 -5.89 -6.05
CA LEU A 34 -25.92 -5.63 -7.21
C LEU A 34 -27.38 -6.05 -6.96
N GLU A 35 -27.58 -7.10 -6.19
CA GLU A 35 -28.90 -7.70 -5.94
C GLU A 35 -29.56 -7.19 -4.65
N HIS A 36 -28.78 -6.86 -3.62
CA HIS A 36 -29.31 -6.72 -2.26
C HIS A 36 -28.99 -5.38 -1.57
N ASP A 37 -27.94 -4.65 -2.01
CA ASP A 37 -27.54 -3.40 -1.32
C ASP A 37 -27.12 -2.30 -2.29
N GLU A 38 -28.13 -1.64 -2.88
CA GLU A 38 -27.95 -0.51 -3.81
C GLU A 38 -27.14 0.63 -3.17
N LYS A 39 -27.32 0.90 -1.88
CA LYS A 39 -26.60 1.98 -1.19
C LYS A 39 -25.11 1.68 -1.12
N GLU A 40 -24.74 0.52 -0.63
CA GLU A 40 -23.33 0.12 -0.54
C GLU A 40 -22.72 -0.08 -1.93
N LEU A 41 -23.49 -0.56 -2.92
CA LEU A 41 -23.05 -0.62 -4.31
C LEU A 41 -22.66 0.76 -4.84
N ILE A 42 -23.47 1.79 -4.58
CA ILE A 42 -23.17 3.18 -4.99
C ILE A 42 -21.89 3.63 -4.30
N GLU A 43 -21.80 3.50 -2.98
CA GLU A 43 -20.62 3.92 -2.20
C GLU A 43 -19.32 3.21 -2.66
N SER A 44 -19.44 1.96 -3.15
CA SER A 44 -18.31 1.16 -3.60
C SER A 44 -17.81 1.51 -5.01
N PHE A 45 -18.69 2.01 -5.89
CA PHE A 45 -18.37 2.17 -7.32
C PHE A 45 -18.61 3.56 -7.91
N TYR A 46 -19.14 4.54 -7.14
CA TYR A 46 -19.49 5.87 -7.70
C TYR A 46 -18.27 6.70 -8.12
N ARG A 47 -17.10 6.37 -7.60
CA ARG A 47 -15.81 6.99 -7.94
C ARG A 47 -14.65 6.01 -7.78
N VAL A 48 -13.48 6.44 -8.20
CA VAL A 48 -12.22 5.73 -7.94
C VAL A 48 -11.62 6.27 -6.64
N LEU A 49 -11.06 5.38 -5.81
CA LEU A 49 -10.32 5.76 -4.60
C LEU A 49 -9.12 6.61 -5.00
N GLU A 50 -9.10 7.86 -4.52
CA GLU A 50 -8.07 8.81 -4.91
C GLU A 50 -6.73 8.47 -4.26
N PHE A 51 -5.68 8.42 -5.09
CA PHE A 51 -4.32 8.47 -4.62
C PHE A 51 -4.00 9.94 -4.29
N GLY A 52 -3.99 10.27 -2.99
CA GLY A 52 -3.68 11.61 -2.50
C GLY A 52 -2.16 11.83 -2.35
N THR A 53 -1.77 12.97 -1.78
CA THR A 53 -0.36 13.43 -1.63
C THR A 53 0.57 12.43 -0.93
N GLY A 54 0.09 11.39 -0.32
CA GLY A 54 0.93 10.40 0.37
C GLY A 54 0.48 8.97 0.15
N GLY A 55 -0.52 8.70 -0.68
CA GLY A 55 -1.03 7.35 -0.94
C GLY A 55 -2.55 7.25 -0.92
N LEU A 56 -3.06 6.05 -0.64
CA LEU A 56 -4.50 5.73 -0.57
C LEU A 56 -4.97 5.57 0.88
N ARG A 57 -6.25 5.84 1.11
CA ARG A 57 -6.93 5.46 2.35
C ARG A 57 -8.44 5.34 2.12
N GLY A 58 -9.04 4.26 2.61
CA GLY A 58 -10.47 4.02 2.45
C GLY A 58 -10.97 2.86 3.30
N ILE A 59 -12.28 2.65 3.26
CA ILE A 59 -12.94 1.47 3.83
C ILE A 59 -12.57 0.25 2.98
N MET A 60 -12.34 -0.90 3.62
CA MET A 60 -12.07 -2.16 2.93
C MET A 60 -13.35 -2.75 2.34
N GLY A 61 -13.26 -3.37 1.16
CA GLY A 61 -14.37 -4.02 0.47
C GLY A 61 -14.16 -4.08 -1.04
N ALA A 62 -15.09 -4.69 -1.75
CA ALA A 62 -15.08 -4.73 -3.21
C ALA A 62 -15.48 -3.38 -3.82
N GLY A 63 -14.81 -2.98 -4.90
CA GLY A 63 -15.15 -1.79 -5.66
C GLY A 63 -14.01 -0.80 -5.85
N THR A 64 -14.23 0.13 -6.78
CA THR A 64 -13.23 1.14 -7.16
C THR A 64 -12.97 2.17 -6.08
N ASN A 65 -13.93 2.41 -5.17
CA ASN A 65 -13.84 3.34 -4.04
C ASN A 65 -13.62 2.61 -2.71
N ARG A 66 -13.03 1.43 -2.73
CA ARG A 66 -12.72 0.61 -1.56
C ARG A 66 -11.26 0.19 -1.56
N MET A 67 -10.70 -0.06 -0.35
CA MET A 67 -9.37 -0.69 -0.20
C MET A 67 -9.50 -2.19 -0.40
N ASN A 68 -8.87 -2.72 -1.42
CA ASN A 68 -8.80 -4.13 -1.77
C ASN A 68 -7.53 -4.43 -2.56
N ILE A 69 -7.28 -5.70 -2.88
CA ILE A 69 -6.07 -6.12 -3.61
C ILE A 69 -5.95 -5.47 -5.01
N TYR A 70 -7.06 -5.09 -5.63
CA TYR A 70 -7.06 -4.46 -6.96
C TYR A 70 -6.74 -2.97 -6.90
N THR A 71 -7.32 -2.22 -5.96
CA THR A 71 -6.98 -0.79 -5.76
C THR A 71 -5.56 -0.62 -5.24
N ILE A 72 -5.09 -1.50 -4.34
CA ILE A 72 -3.67 -1.62 -3.94
C ILE A 72 -2.82 -1.99 -5.16
N GLY A 73 -3.31 -2.92 -5.98
CA GLY A 73 -2.61 -3.36 -7.19
C GLY A 73 -2.40 -2.23 -8.19
N MET A 74 -3.44 -1.44 -8.48
CA MET A 74 -3.33 -0.27 -9.37
C MET A 74 -2.34 0.75 -8.82
N ALA A 75 -2.40 1.05 -7.51
CA ALA A 75 -1.47 1.96 -6.86
C ALA A 75 -0.02 1.46 -6.96
N THR A 76 0.21 0.17 -6.70
CA THR A 76 1.54 -0.43 -6.76
C THR A 76 2.05 -0.52 -8.20
N GLN A 77 1.21 -0.89 -9.16
CA GLN A 77 1.60 -0.90 -10.58
C GLN A 77 2.00 0.50 -11.06
N GLY A 78 1.23 1.55 -10.70
CA GLY A 78 1.57 2.94 -11.00
C GLY A 78 2.88 3.37 -10.33
N LEU A 79 3.10 3.00 -9.06
CA LEU A 79 4.37 3.23 -8.37
C LEU A 79 5.54 2.55 -9.11
N CYS A 80 5.39 1.27 -9.48
CA CYS A 80 6.41 0.53 -10.24
C CYS A 80 6.72 1.20 -11.57
N ASN A 81 5.70 1.60 -12.33
CA ASN A 81 5.88 2.29 -13.61
C ASN A 81 6.69 3.58 -13.44
N TYR A 82 6.42 4.35 -12.39
CA TYR A 82 7.16 5.56 -12.09
C TYR A 82 8.60 5.27 -11.64
N LEU A 83 8.82 4.32 -10.74
CA LEU A 83 10.16 3.94 -10.27
C LEU A 83 11.07 3.50 -11.42
N LEU A 84 10.56 2.67 -12.35
CA LEU A 84 11.31 2.22 -13.53
C LEU A 84 11.70 3.38 -14.44
N LYS A 85 10.89 4.44 -14.52
CA LYS A 85 11.22 5.66 -15.28
C LYS A 85 12.20 6.56 -14.54
N ALA A 86 11.99 6.78 -13.24
CA ALA A 86 12.79 7.68 -12.42
C ALA A 86 14.21 7.14 -12.21
N PHE A 87 14.35 5.82 -12.08
CA PHE A 87 15.63 5.15 -11.79
C PHE A 87 16.12 4.25 -12.93
N HIS A 88 15.81 4.57 -14.18
CA HIS A 88 16.13 3.78 -15.38
C HIS A 88 17.63 3.46 -15.57
N GLY A 89 18.53 4.16 -14.85
CA GLY A 89 19.98 3.95 -14.91
C GLY A 89 20.53 2.99 -13.86
N LEU A 90 19.70 2.51 -12.91
CA LEU A 90 20.14 1.58 -11.87
C LEU A 90 20.03 0.14 -12.35
N GLU A 91 21.00 -0.70 -11.95
CA GLU A 91 20.97 -2.14 -12.22
C GLU A 91 19.87 -2.86 -11.41
N GLU A 92 19.63 -2.43 -10.18
CA GLU A 92 18.60 -2.97 -9.29
C GLU A 92 17.82 -1.80 -8.66
N ILE A 93 16.51 -1.87 -8.75
CA ILE A 93 15.58 -1.01 -8.01
C ILE A 93 14.95 -1.84 -6.92
N SER A 94 14.83 -1.27 -5.72
CA SER A 94 14.26 -1.96 -4.56
C SER A 94 13.27 -1.11 -3.77
N VAL A 95 12.33 -1.79 -3.09
CA VAL A 95 11.28 -1.17 -2.26
C VAL A 95 11.21 -1.90 -0.93
N ALA A 96 11.22 -1.14 0.17
CA ALA A 96 10.94 -1.69 1.50
C ALA A 96 9.43 -1.63 1.80
N ILE A 97 8.88 -2.68 2.42
CA ILE A 97 7.44 -2.81 2.65
C ILE A 97 7.18 -3.24 4.09
N ALA A 98 6.39 -2.44 4.80
CA ALA A 98 5.93 -2.73 6.16
C ALA A 98 4.41 -2.68 6.26
N HIS A 99 3.86 -3.23 7.34
CA HIS A 99 2.44 -3.20 7.61
C HIS A 99 2.16 -3.12 9.12
N ASP A 100 0.96 -2.65 9.46
CA ASP A 100 0.44 -2.65 10.82
C ASP A 100 -0.43 -3.90 11.12
N CYS A 101 -1.11 -3.91 12.27
CA CYS A 101 -1.95 -5.02 12.74
C CYS A 101 -3.39 -5.00 12.20
N ARG A 102 -3.74 -4.09 11.27
CA ARG A 102 -5.10 -3.98 10.74
C ARG A 102 -5.48 -5.19 9.90
N ASN A 103 -6.79 -5.43 9.80
CA ASN A 103 -7.33 -6.44 8.89
C ASN A 103 -6.76 -6.24 7.48
N ASN A 104 -6.37 -7.32 6.83
CA ASN A 104 -5.80 -7.35 5.48
C ASN A 104 -4.46 -6.59 5.29
N SER A 105 -3.85 -5.97 6.33
CA SER A 105 -2.58 -5.25 6.17
C SER A 105 -1.47 -6.15 5.63
N ARG A 106 -1.32 -7.37 6.17
CA ARG A 106 -0.37 -8.35 5.66
C ARG A 106 -0.67 -8.76 4.22
N LEU A 107 -1.92 -9.08 3.90
CA LEU A 107 -2.35 -9.43 2.53
C LEU A 107 -2.00 -8.32 1.52
N PHE A 108 -2.24 -7.06 1.89
CA PHE A 108 -1.94 -5.91 1.04
C PHE A 108 -0.43 -5.69 0.88
N ALA A 109 0.36 -5.90 1.95
CA ALA A 109 1.82 -5.83 1.89
C ALA A 109 2.40 -6.94 0.98
N GLU A 110 1.94 -8.17 1.12
CA GLU A 110 2.32 -9.30 0.26
C GLU A 110 1.90 -9.08 -1.20
N THR A 111 0.73 -8.48 -1.43
CA THR A 111 0.26 -8.11 -2.78
C THR A 111 1.18 -7.05 -3.39
N THR A 112 1.55 -6.02 -2.61
CA THR A 112 2.51 -4.99 -3.02
C THR A 112 3.86 -5.62 -3.40
N ALA A 113 4.41 -6.50 -2.57
CA ALA A 113 5.68 -7.19 -2.83
C ALA A 113 5.64 -8.03 -4.12
N ARG A 114 4.55 -8.77 -4.35
CA ARG A 114 4.37 -9.56 -5.58
C ARG A 114 4.35 -8.70 -6.82
N ILE A 115 3.60 -7.58 -6.80
CA ILE A 115 3.51 -6.68 -7.95
C ILE A 115 4.85 -5.98 -8.21
N CYS A 116 5.58 -5.54 -7.18
CA CYS A 116 6.94 -5.00 -7.34
C CYS A 116 7.84 -6.00 -8.06
N THR A 117 7.87 -7.25 -7.59
CA THR A 117 8.74 -8.28 -8.17
C THR A 117 8.29 -8.75 -9.56
N ALA A 118 7.00 -8.70 -9.88
CA ALA A 118 6.49 -8.93 -11.23
C ALA A 118 6.92 -7.84 -12.23
N ASN A 119 7.30 -6.66 -11.73
CA ASN A 119 7.85 -5.56 -12.53
C ASN A 119 9.38 -5.49 -12.48
N GLY A 120 10.06 -6.51 -11.94
CA GLY A 120 11.51 -6.57 -11.85
C GLY A 120 12.12 -5.71 -10.73
N ILE A 121 11.30 -5.23 -9.79
CA ILE A 121 11.71 -4.44 -8.63
C ILE A 121 11.84 -5.37 -7.42
N LYS A 122 13.01 -5.39 -6.78
CA LYS A 122 13.24 -6.18 -5.58
C LYS A 122 12.40 -5.66 -4.41
N ALA A 123 11.82 -6.56 -3.64
CA ALA A 123 10.99 -6.22 -2.49
C ALA A 123 11.64 -6.71 -1.19
N TYR A 124 11.84 -5.80 -0.25
CA TYR A 124 12.19 -6.11 1.12
C TYR A 124 10.91 -6.03 1.96
N LEU A 125 10.40 -7.17 2.41
CA LEU A 125 9.13 -7.27 3.13
C LEU A 125 9.39 -7.63 4.59
N PHE A 126 8.93 -6.82 5.53
CA PHE A 126 8.97 -7.19 6.93
C PHE A 126 8.12 -8.43 7.20
N ASP A 127 8.70 -9.38 7.96
CA ASP A 127 8.09 -10.66 8.27
C ASP A 127 6.88 -10.56 9.19
N GLU A 128 6.91 -9.55 10.08
CA GLU A 128 5.83 -9.21 11.00
C GLU A 128 5.53 -7.69 10.91
N LEU A 129 4.55 -7.24 11.67
CA LEU A 129 4.20 -5.82 11.74
C LEU A 129 5.37 -4.98 12.29
N ARG A 130 5.61 -3.82 11.67
CA ARG A 130 6.63 -2.86 12.11
C ARG A 130 6.09 -1.43 12.04
N PRO A 131 6.56 -0.54 12.92
CA PRO A 131 6.12 0.85 12.94
C PRO A 131 6.68 1.64 11.73
N THR A 132 5.94 2.65 11.32
CA THR A 132 6.32 3.53 10.20
C THR A 132 7.75 4.11 10.30
N PRO A 133 8.27 4.54 11.47
CA PRO A 133 9.66 5.03 11.57
C PRO A 133 10.71 3.99 11.21
N GLU A 134 10.45 2.72 11.46
CA GLU A 134 11.36 1.64 11.12
C GLU A 134 11.38 1.37 9.61
N LEU A 135 10.23 1.48 8.91
CA LEU A 135 10.22 1.49 7.45
C LEU A 135 11.09 2.61 6.89
N SER A 136 10.92 3.85 7.41
CA SER A 136 11.73 5.00 7.00
C SER A 136 13.23 4.77 7.20
N PHE A 137 13.60 4.10 8.29
CA PHE A 137 14.98 3.68 8.56
C PHE A 137 15.45 2.63 7.54
N ALA A 138 14.67 1.57 7.32
CA ALA A 138 15.01 0.47 6.41
C ALA A 138 15.22 0.95 4.97
N ILE A 139 14.42 1.91 4.48
CA ILE A 139 14.61 2.51 3.15
C ILE A 139 16.04 3.05 3.00
N ARG A 140 16.51 3.82 3.98
CA ARG A 140 17.86 4.43 3.94
C ARG A 140 18.96 3.41 4.19
N GLU A 141 18.77 2.52 5.15
CA GLU A 141 19.76 1.48 5.51
C GLU A 141 20.01 0.52 4.35
N LEU A 142 18.98 0.18 3.57
CA LEU A 142 19.07 -0.73 2.43
C LEU A 142 19.26 -0.01 1.08
N ASN A 143 19.33 1.33 1.09
CA ASN A 143 19.38 2.16 -0.12
C ASN A 143 18.23 1.85 -1.09
N CYS A 144 17.02 1.63 -0.57
CA CYS A 144 15.83 1.43 -1.39
C CYS A 144 15.41 2.73 -2.07
N GLN A 145 14.90 2.67 -3.28
CA GLN A 145 14.40 3.82 -4.04
C GLN A 145 13.03 4.29 -3.55
N SER A 146 12.31 3.42 -2.85
CA SER A 146 11.00 3.75 -2.28
C SER A 146 10.65 2.81 -1.12
N GLY A 147 9.60 3.14 -0.40
CA GLY A 147 8.99 2.26 0.60
C GLY A 147 7.49 2.41 0.66
N VAL A 148 6.83 1.37 1.16
CA VAL A 148 5.38 1.34 1.35
C VAL A 148 5.05 0.86 2.74
N VAL A 149 4.16 1.59 3.44
CA VAL A 149 3.54 1.05 4.67
C VAL A 149 2.04 0.93 4.52
N ILE A 150 1.54 -0.26 4.82
CA ILE A 150 0.11 -0.56 4.83
C ILE A 150 -0.44 -0.23 6.21
N THR A 151 -1.14 0.90 6.30
CA THR A 151 -1.72 1.41 7.56
C THR A 151 -2.74 2.50 7.30
N ALA A 152 -3.78 2.57 8.11
CA ALA A 152 -4.68 3.71 8.17
C ALA A 152 -4.52 4.53 9.47
N SER A 153 -3.36 4.43 10.15
CA SER A 153 -3.04 5.20 11.35
C SER A 153 -4.08 4.99 12.48
N HIS A 154 -4.86 6.02 12.82
CA HIS A 154 -5.87 6.03 13.88
C HIS A 154 -7.32 5.94 13.37
N ASN A 155 -7.53 5.69 12.08
CA ASN A 155 -8.89 5.51 11.55
C ASN A 155 -9.56 4.27 12.13
N PRO A 156 -10.91 4.18 12.12
CA PRO A 156 -11.64 2.99 12.53
C PRO A 156 -11.15 1.70 11.85
N ARG A 157 -11.45 0.56 12.46
CA ARG A 157 -10.90 -0.75 12.05
C ARG A 157 -11.26 -1.20 10.63
N GLU A 158 -12.36 -0.69 10.09
CA GLU A 158 -12.84 -0.95 8.73
C GLU A 158 -12.01 -0.25 7.65
N TYR A 159 -11.17 0.72 8.04
CA TYR A 159 -10.27 1.41 7.13
C TYR A 159 -8.92 0.69 7.03
N ASN A 160 -8.32 0.80 5.84
CA ASN A 160 -6.90 0.57 5.64
C ASN A 160 -6.33 1.66 4.73
N GLY A 161 -5.01 1.66 4.54
CA GLY A 161 -4.32 2.65 3.73
C GLY A 161 -3.00 2.13 3.17
N TYR A 162 -2.51 2.83 2.17
CA TYR A 162 -1.28 2.55 1.44
C TYR A 162 -0.49 3.85 1.36
N LYS A 163 0.59 3.99 2.14
CA LYS A 163 1.42 5.18 2.18
C LYS A 163 2.75 4.91 1.50
N VAL A 164 3.17 5.85 0.65
CA VAL A 164 4.42 5.75 -0.11
C VAL A 164 5.47 6.69 0.46
N TYR A 165 6.71 6.20 0.51
CA TYR A 165 7.90 6.88 0.96
C TYR A 165 8.94 6.90 -0.18
N TRP A 166 9.81 7.91 -0.19
CA TRP A 166 10.87 8.04 -1.18
C TRP A 166 12.22 7.56 -0.63
N GLU A 167 13.27 7.60 -1.44
CA GLU A 167 14.61 7.10 -1.10
C GLU A 167 15.26 7.79 0.12
N ASP A 168 14.83 9.00 0.47
CA ASP A 168 15.26 9.71 1.68
C ASP A 168 14.59 9.20 2.96
N GLY A 169 13.63 8.26 2.87
CA GLY A 169 12.83 7.75 3.97
C GLY A 169 11.70 8.70 4.39
N GLY A 170 11.47 9.80 3.70
CA GLY A 170 10.33 10.70 3.87
C GLY A 170 9.11 10.24 3.10
N GLN A 171 7.92 10.61 3.55
CA GLN A 171 6.70 10.40 2.77
C GLN A 171 6.77 11.22 1.47
N ILE A 172 6.32 10.65 0.35
CA ILE A 172 6.39 11.32 -0.96
C ILE A 172 5.70 12.69 -0.95
N ILE A 173 6.31 13.62 -1.66
CA ILE A 173 5.82 14.99 -1.90
C ILE A 173 6.00 15.31 -3.39
N HIS A 174 5.51 16.47 -3.80
CA HIS A 174 5.73 16.96 -5.17
C HIS A 174 7.24 17.01 -5.52
N PRO A 175 7.64 16.51 -6.73
CA PRO A 175 6.81 16.09 -7.86
C PRO A 175 6.43 14.60 -7.87
N HIS A 176 6.94 13.78 -6.94
CA HIS A 176 6.82 12.32 -6.95
C HIS A 176 5.38 11.87 -6.79
N ASP A 177 4.62 12.50 -5.88
CA ASP A 177 3.20 12.24 -5.67
C ASP A 177 2.39 12.41 -6.98
N THR A 178 2.58 13.54 -7.65
CA THR A 178 1.89 13.87 -8.90
C THR A 178 2.25 12.90 -10.02
N ASN A 179 3.52 12.54 -10.13
CA ASN A 179 3.99 11.60 -11.15
C ASN A 179 3.42 10.20 -10.92
N ILE A 180 3.40 9.71 -9.68
CA ILE A 180 2.79 8.41 -9.33
C ILE A 180 1.28 8.44 -9.63
N ILE A 181 0.58 9.52 -9.24
CA ILE A 181 -0.85 9.69 -9.54
C ILE A 181 -1.11 9.57 -11.05
N ASN A 182 -0.28 10.18 -11.87
CA ASN A 182 -0.43 10.13 -13.33
C ASN A 182 -0.23 8.70 -13.87
N GLU A 183 0.74 7.96 -13.36
CA GLU A 183 0.94 6.55 -13.71
C GLU A 183 -0.25 5.68 -13.28
N VAL A 184 -0.78 5.88 -12.07
CA VAL A 184 -1.98 5.17 -11.58
C VAL A 184 -3.19 5.46 -12.48
N LYS A 185 -3.41 6.73 -12.84
CA LYS A 185 -4.51 7.13 -13.74
C LYS A 185 -4.38 6.60 -15.17
N SER A 186 -3.18 6.26 -15.61
CA SER A 186 -2.94 5.69 -16.94
C SER A 186 -3.40 4.22 -17.03
N ILE A 187 -3.55 3.52 -15.90
CA ILE A 187 -4.02 2.13 -15.84
C ILE A 187 -5.54 2.13 -16.04
N GLN A 188 -6.01 1.49 -17.11
CA GLN A 188 -7.43 1.50 -17.50
C GLN A 188 -8.19 0.25 -17.05
N SER A 189 -7.47 -0.85 -16.75
CA SER A 189 -8.05 -2.13 -16.38
C SER A 189 -7.27 -2.79 -15.24
N ILE A 190 -7.97 -3.54 -14.40
CA ILE A 190 -7.38 -4.45 -13.41
C ILE A 190 -6.45 -5.46 -14.09
N ASP A 191 -6.76 -5.85 -15.31
CA ASP A 191 -5.99 -6.86 -16.06
C ASP A 191 -4.60 -6.37 -16.50
N GLU A 192 -4.31 -5.06 -16.37
CA GLU A 192 -2.98 -4.49 -16.60
C GLU A 192 -2.04 -4.67 -15.40
N ILE A 193 -2.57 -5.09 -14.25
CA ILE A 193 -1.80 -5.30 -13.03
C ILE A 193 -1.06 -6.63 -13.12
N LYS A 194 0.24 -6.61 -12.92
CA LYS A 194 1.08 -7.81 -12.90
C LYS A 194 1.09 -8.45 -11.51
N PHE A 195 0.20 -9.39 -11.25
CA PHE A 195 0.10 -10.05 -9.95
C PHE A 195 1.10 -11.21 -9.75
N ASP A 196 1.65 -11.77 -10.83
CA ASP A 196 2.52 -12.96 -10.81
C ASP A 196 3.98 -12.58 -10.53
N GLY A 197 4.27 -12.33 -9.25
CA GLY A 197 5.58 -11.92 -8.79
C GLY A 197 6.59 -13.05 -8.64
N ASN A 198 7.88 -12.68 -8.71
CA ASN A 198 9.00 -13.59 -8.48
C ASN A 198 9.33 -13.66 -6.98
N LYS A 199 8.99 -14.77 -6.33
CA LYS A 199 9.24 -14.98 -4.90
C LYS A 199 10.73 -14.91 -4.52
N ASN A 200 11.64 -15.24 -5.44
CA ASN A 200 13.08 -15.16 -5.18
C ASN A 200 13.61 -13.72 -5.10
N MET A 201 12.80 -12.73 -5.53
CA MET A 201 13.11 -11.31 -5.41
C MET A 201 12.44 -10.67 -4.18
N ILE A 202 11.75 -11.46 -3.35
CA ILE A 202 11.20 -11.01 -2.07
C ILE A 202 12.17 -11.44 -0.98
N GLN A 203 12.80 -10.47 -0.33
CA GLN A 203 13.68 -10.70 0.82
C GLN A 203 12.94 -10.32 2.11
N SER A 204 12.92 -11.26 3.06
CA SER A 204 12.33 -11.01 4.38
C SER A 204 13.23 -10.11 5.21
N LEU A 205 12.63 -9.13 5.90
CA LEU A 205 13.24 -8.33 6.94
C LEU A 205 12.67 -8.75 8.30
N GLY A 206 13.53 -8.94 9.28
CA GLY A 206 13.18 -9.35 10.64
C GLY A 206 14.14 -8.77 11.67
N GLU A 207 14.44 -9.54 12.70
CA GLU A 207 15.17 -9.16 13.89
C GLU A 207 16.48 -8.41 13.62
N GLU A 208 17.23 -8.77 12.59
CA GLU A 208 18.48 -8.05 12.24
C GLU A 208 18.22 -6.56 11.92
N MET A 209 17.11 -6.26 11.25
CA MET A 209 16.74 -4.88 10.95
C MET A 209 16.23 -4.17 12.20
N ASP A 210 15.47 -4.87 13.05
CA ASP A 210 14.99 -4.36 14.34
C ASP A 210 16.16 -3.96 15.25
N GLU A 211 17.19 -4.80 15.33
CA GLU A 211 18.40 -4.51 16.11
C GLU A 211 19.11 -3.25 15.63
N LYS A 212 19.36 -3.13 14.33
CA LYS A 212 19.98 -1.94 13.72
C LYS A 212 19.18 -0.67 14.00
N TYR A 213 17.85 -0.76 13.85
CA TYR A 213 16.96 0.37 14.14
C TYR A 213 17.00 0.78 15.60
N LEU A 214 16.92 -0.19 16.53
CA LEU A 214 16.96 0.05 17.97
C LEU A 214 18.32 0.61 18.43
N GLU A 215 19.42 0.14 17.88
CA GLU A 215 20.76 0.70 18.14
C GLU A 215 20.80 2.18 17.73
N LYS A 216 20.29 2.49 16.54
CA LYS A 216 20.26 3.88 16.05
C LYS A 216 19.39 4.79 16.91
N VAL A 217 18.24 4.29 17.37
CA VAL A 217 17.37 5.03 18.30
C VAL A 217 18.06 5.26 19.66
N LYS A 218 18.79 4.25 20.18
CA LYS A 218 19.53 4.39 21.44
C LYS A 218 20.63 5.45 21.38
N GLU A 219 21.31 5.62 20.23
CA GLU A 219 22.32 6.67 20.05
C GLU A 219 21.74 8.09 20.24
N LEU A 220 20.44 8.28 20.04
CA LEU A 220 19.77 9.57 20.21
C LEU A 220 19.50 9.90 21.70
N SER A 221 19.75 8.98 22.62
CA SER A 221 19.54 9.20 24.05
C SER A 221 20.62 10.13 24.61
N LEU A 222 20.23 11.31 25.04
CA LEU A 222 21.15 12.35 25.55
C LEU A 222 21.71 11.99 26.93
N ASN A 223 20.96 11.26 27.76
CA ASN A 223 21.37 10.97 29.13
C ASN A 223 20.79 9.63 29.65
N PRO A 224 21.32 8.49 29.14
CA PRO A 224 20.81 7.17 29.52
C PRO A 224 20.96 6.82 31.02
N ASP A 225 21.94 7.44 31.71
CA ASP A 225 22.17 7.19 33.13
C ASP A 225 21.06 7.77 34.02
N GLN A 226 20.38 8.82 33.59
CA GLN A 226 19.22 9.34 34.33
C GLN A 226 18.05 8.35 34.28
N ILE A 227 17.82 7.69 33.18
CA ILE A 227 16.78 6.66 33.03
C ILE A 227 17.07 5.49 33.97
N ARG A 228 18.34 5.05 34.08
CA ARG A 228 18.76 3.97 34.97
C ARG A 228 18.55 4.33 36.45
N LYS A 229 18.80 5.59 36.83
CA LYS A 229 18.59 6.07 38.22
C LYS A 229 17.11 6.08 38.63
N HIS A 230 16.21 6.11 37.68
CA HIS A 230 14.77 6.16 37.90
C HIS A 230 14.07 4.91 37.36
N ALA A 231 14.75 3.75 37.39
CA ALA A 231 14.20 2.49 36.85
C ALA A 231 12.94 1.98 37.59
N ASP A 232 12.66 2.53 38.77
CA ASP A 232 11.48 2.27 39.61
C ASP A 232 10.26 3.15 39.24
N LEU A 233 10.44 4.11 38.35
CA LEU A 233 9.35 4.98 37.89
C LEU A 233 8.27 4.14 37.18
N LYS A 234 7.05 4.24 37.70
CA LYS A 234 5.87 3.63 37.06
C LYS A 234 5.25 4.66 36.12
N ILE A 235 5.07 4.25 34.87
CA ILE A 235 4.42 5.02 33.81
C ILE A 235 3.00 4.52 33.62
#